data_bbb5082998eaa0b7f6429525cc102c09
#
_entry.id   bbb5082998eaa0b7f6429525cc102c09
#
_cell.length_a   1.000
_cell.length_b   1.000
_cell.length_c   1.000
_cell.angle_alpha   90.00
_cell.angle_beta   90.00
_cell.angle_gamma   90.00
#
_symmetry.space_group_name_H-M   'P 1'
#
loop_
_entity.id
_entity.type
_entity.pdbx_description
1 polymer ?
#
loop_
_entity_poly.entity_id
_entity_poly.type
_entity_poly.pdbx_seq_one_letter_code
_entity_poly.pdbx_strand_id
1 'polypeptide(L)'
;MGLFDMFAGKAINQVGNSVKQAVQNAGNKTERIVFDTLPQSYEQFINLPSAAMSTPFQTAAMTVLALCFYPQNSELSLKMLDFLRGPRPLNGADKQFIADRFRAKDYVPRSYFVGSTPENDYQPNAPYTVEVSENQYSYEEQGIAKLFISSGGADSPRPIKLRKAKDGKWYLWEQFLLTDIRKPESTNPWA
;
A
#
# COMPACT_ATOMS: atom_id res chain seq x y z
N MET A 1 -39.51 -7.22 40.32
CA MET A 1 -38.48 -7.18 39.25
C MET A 1 -39.23 -7.36 37.96
N GLY A 2 -39.41 -6.30 37.22
CA GLY A 2 -40.38 -6.25 36.14
C GLY A 2 -39.76 -6.55 34.79
N LEU A 3 -40.61 -7.08 33.92
CA LEU A 3 -40.31 -7.42 32.52
C LEU A 3 -39.68 -6.25 31.74
N PHE A 4 -39.91 -5.03 32.17
CA PHE A 4 -39.35 -3.77 31.61
C PHE A 4 -37.83 -3.63 31.80
N ASP A 5 -37.25 -4.11 32.89
CA ASP A 5 -35.80 -4.02 33.13
C ASP A 5 -35.00 -4.98 32.22
N MET A 6 -35.64 -6.09 31.85
CA MET A 6 -35.01 -7.09 30.98
C MET A 6 -34.94 -6.62 29.51
N PHE A 7 -35.92 -5.84 29.06
CA PHE A 7 -35.93 -5.27 27.72
C PHE A 7 -34.98 -4.06 27.56
N ALA A 8 -34.88 -3.22 28.58
CA ALA A 8 -33.97 -2.08 28.60
C ALA A 8 -32.50 -2.54 28.57
N GLY A 9 -32.13 -3.57 29.34
CA GLY A 9 -30.77 -4.11 29.34
C GLY A 9 -30.36 -4.74 28.00
N LYS A 10 -31.28 -5.43 27.32
CA LYS A 10 -31.03 -6.00 25.97
C LYS A 10 -30.86 -4.90 24.91
N ALA A 11 -31.69 -3.86 24.94
CA ALA A 11 -31.59 -2.75 23.98
C ALA A 11 -30.29 -1.96 24.15
N ILE A 12 -29.85 -1.69 25.39
CA ILE A 12 -28.60 -0.99 25.68
C ILE A 12 -27.40 -1.82 25.23
N ASN A 13 -27.38 -3.12 25.46
CA ASN A 13 -26.32 -4.01 24.99
C ASN A 13 -26.27 -4.14 23.46
N GLN A 14 -27.40 -4.13 22.78
CA GLN A 14 -27.48 -4.22 21.34
C GLN A 14 -26.98 -2.92 20.65
N VAL A 15 -27.33 -1.76 21.21
CA VAL A 15 -26.82 -0.46 20.76
C VAL A 15 -25.32 -0.34 21.03
N GLY A 16 -24.85 -0.75 22.23
CA GLY A 16 -23.43 -0.76 22.56
C GLY A 16 -22.59 -1.66 21.63
N ASN A 17 -23.12 -2.82 21.25
CA ASN A 17 -22.46 -3.74 20.30
C ASN A 17 -22.50 -3.19 18.87
N SER A 18 -23.59 -2.57 18.44
CA SER A 18 -23.72 -1.94 17.12
C SER A 18 -22.78 -0.75 16.98
N VAL A 19 -22.62 0.07 18.03
CA VAL A 19 -21.67 1.19 18.05
C VAL A 19 -20.23 0.67 18.05
N LYS A 20 -19.89 -0.39 18.82
CA LYS A 20 -18.57 -1.01 18.79
C LYS A 20 -18.26 -1.62 17.42
N GLN A 21 -19.20 -2.29 16.77
CA GLN A 21 -19.03 -2.80 15.41
C GLN A 21 -18.91 -1.69 14.36
N ALA A 22 -19.68 -0.60 14.49
CA ALA A 22 -19.56 0.55 13.60
C ALA A 22 -18.21 1.26 13.75
N VAL A 23 -17.70 1.38 14.99
CA VAL A 23 -16.36 1.93 15.25
C VAL A 23 -15.24 0.99 14.76
N GLN A 24 -15.41 -0.33 14.91
CA GLN A 24 -14.47 -1.33 14.37
C GLN A 24 -14.48 -1.36 12.83
N ASN A 25 -15.64 -1.19 12.20
CA ASN A 25 -15.77 -1.14 10.75
C ASN A 25 -15.31 0.21 10.14
N ALA A 26 -15.38 1.31 10.90
CA ALA A 26 -14.90 2.62 10.47
C ALA A 26 -13.37 2.70 10.30
N GLY A 27 -12.62 1.73 10.86
CA GLY A 27 -11.16 1.63 10.74
C GLY A 27 -10.67 0.51 9.82
N ASN A 28 -11.55 -0.12 9.02
CA ASN A 28 -11.18 -1.25 8.14
C ASN A 28 -11.61 -0.98 6.68
N LYS A 29 -11.20 0.18 6.16
CA LYS A 29 -11.44 0.52 4.77
C LYS A 29 -10.37 -0.11 3.88
N THR A 30 -10.79 -0.69 2.75
CA THR A 30 -9.91 -1.13 1.67
C THR A 30 -10.28 -0.38 0.40
N GLU A 31 -9.28 0.21 -0.25
CA GLU A 31 -9.43 0.83 -1.57
C GLU A 31 -8.65 0.02 -2.62
N ARG A 32 -9.26 -0.13 -3.78
CA ARG A 32 -8.65 -0.70 -4.98
C ARG A 32 -8.30 0.42 -5.94
N ILE A 33 -7.03 0.67 -6.13
CA ILE A 33 -6.54 1.65 -7.08
C ILE A 33 -6.19 0.92 -8.36
N VAL A 34 -6.87 1.30 -9.44
CA VAL A 34 -6.79 0.62 -10.75
C VAL A 34 -5.99 1.47 -11.73
N PHE A 35 -5.09 0.83 -12.46
CA PHE A 35 -4.31 1.41 -13.54
C PHE A 35 -4.55 0.58 -14.80
N ASP A 36 -5.12 1.17 -15.83
CA ASP A 36 -5.39 0.46 -17.11
C ASP A 36 -4.09 0.02 -17.77
N THR A 37 -3.06 0.84 -17.67
CA THR A 37 -1.70 0.56 -18.15
C THR A 37 -0.66 1.03 -17.14
N LEU A 38 0.51 0.39 -17.15
CA LEU A 38 1.65 0.89 -16.39
C LEU A 38 2.28 2.07 -17.17
N PRO A 39 2.62 3.18 -16.49
CA PRO A 39 3.29 4.30 -17.14
C PRO A 39 4.64 3.84 -17.72
N GLN A 40 5.05 4.44 -18.84
CA GLN A 40 6.33 4.12 -19.50
C GLN A 40 7.36 5.24 -19.32
N SER A 41 6.95 6.39 -18.79
CA SER A 41 7.82 7.54 -18.55
C SER A 41 7.45 8.27 -17.25
N TYR A 42 8.36 9.17 -16.82
CA TYR A 42 8.08 10.04 -15.67
C TYR A 42 6.87 10.94 -15.90
N GLU A 43 6.73 11.48 -17.10
CA GLU A 43 5.61 12.34 -17.47
C GLU A 43 4.29 11.60 -17.40
N GLN A 44 4.23 10.36 -17.90
CA GLN A 44 3.03 9.54 -17.75
C GLN A 44 2.73 9.26 -16.28
N PHE A 45 3.73 8.96 -15.48
CA PHE A 45 3.58 8.67 -14.05
C PHE A 45 2.99 9.85 -13.28
N ILE A 46 3.53 11.07 -13.45
CA ILE A 46 3.06 12.26 -12.74
C ILE A 46 1.70 12.78 -13.25
N ASN A 47 1.26 12.34 -14.42
CA ASN A 47 -0.04 12.69 -15.01
C ASN A 47 -1.14 11.64 -14.70
N LEU A 48 -0.83 10.58 -13.98
CA LEU A 48 -1.87 9.66 -13.50
C LEU A 48 -2.82 10.38 -12.52
N PRO A 49 -4.12 10.08 -12.52
CA PRO A 49 -5.07 10.67 -11.56
C PRO A 49 -4.62 10.52 -10.10
N SER A 50 -4.01 9.38 -9.76
CA SER A 50 -3.49 9.11 -8.41
C SER A 50 -2.25 9.94 -8.04
N ALA A 51 -1.57 10.57 -9.01
CA ALA A 51 -0.46 11.48 -8.76
C ALA A 51 -0.89 12.81 -8.11
N ALA A 52 -2.19 13.08 -8.03
CA ALA A 52 -2.74 14.17 -7.21
C ALA A 52 -2.43 13.99 -5.72
N MET A 53 -2.18 12.75 -5.26
CA MET A 53 -1.85 12.39 -3.87
C MET A 53 -2.85 12.96 -2.86
N SER A 54 -4.12 13.08 -3.25
CA SER A 54 -5.21 13.64 -2.44
C SER A 54 -5.60 12.75 -1.27
N THR A 55 -5.35 11.44 -1.40
CA THR A 55 -5.55 10.45 -0.34
C THR A 55 -4.27 9.65 -0.10
N PRO A 56 -4.07 9.10 1.12
CA PRO A 56 -2.91 8.27 1.38
C PRO A 56 -2.93 6.96 0.58
N PHE A 57 -4.11 6.46 0.19
CA PHE A 57 -4.28 5.28 -0.64
C PHE A 57 -3.69 5.46 -2.05
N GLN A 58 -3.90 6.63 -2.65
CA GLN A 58 -3.32 6.97 -3.96
C GLN A 58 -1.80 6.95 -3.91
N THR A 59 -1.19 7.61 -2.93
CA THR A 59 0.27 7.65 -2.79
C THR A 59 0.85 6.27 -2.50
N ALA A 60 0.17 5.44 -1.70
CA ALA A 60 0.56 4.07 -1.42
C ALA A 60 0.61 3.23 -2.71
N ALA A 61 -0.43 3.28 -3.55
CA ALA A 61 -0.48 2.57 -4.82
C ALA A 61 0.57 3.10 -5.82
N MET A 62 0.74 4.42 -5.92
CA MET A 62 1.77 5.04 -6.76
C MET A 62 3.20 4.62 -6.34
N THR A 63 3.42 4.34 -5.05
CA THR A 63 4.71 3.84 -4.57
C THR A 63 5.02 2.45 -5.15
N VAL A 64 4.03 1.57 -5.26
CA VAL A 64 4.20 0.26 -5.92
C VAL A 64 4.61 0.45 -7.39
N LEU A 65 3.93 1.34 -8.12
CA LEU A 65 4.28 1.64 -9.51
C LEU A 65 5.73 2.15 -9.63
N ALA A 66 6.11 3.12 -8.82
CA ALA A 66 7.47 3.67 -8.84
C ALA A 66 8.53 2.59 -8.61
N LEU A 67 8.30 1.68 -7.66
CA LEU A 67 9.20 0.56 -7.37
C LEU A 67 9.27 -0.45 -8.53
N CYS A 68 8.18 -0.66 -9.28
CA CYS A 68 8.16 -1.56 -10.44
C CYS A 68 9.12 -1.12 -11.57
N PHE A 69 9.47 0.16 -11.63
CA PHE A 69 10.45 0.67 -12.61
C PHE A 69 11.89 0.35 -12.23
N TYR A 70 12.19 0.10 -10.97
CA TYR A 70 13.55 0.00 -10.48
C TYR A 70 14.42 -1.02 -11.24
N PRO A 71 13.95 -2.24 -11.56
CA PRO A 71 14.76 -3.23 -12.28
C PRO A 71 15.13 -2.80 -13.71
N GLN A 72 14.29 -2.01 -14.36
CA GLN A 72 14.48 -1.57 -15.73
C GLN A 72 15.25 -0.24 -15.82
N ASN A 73 14.96 0.69 -14.92
CA ASN A 73 15.57 2.01 -14.85
C ASN A 73 15.53 2.53 -13.40
N SER A 74 16.58 2.24 -12.65
CA SER A 74 16.68 2.61 -11.25
C SER A 74 16.66 4.13 -11.04
N GLU A 75 17.28 4.90 -11.92
CA GLU A 75 17.31 6.37 -11.85
C GLU A 75 15.91 6.95 -12.00
N LEU A 76 15.15 6.46 -12.98
CA LEU A 76 13.76 6.86 -13.20
C LEU A 76 12.88 6.49 -12.00
N SER A 77 13.02 5.28 -11.48
CA SER A 77 12.31 4.83 -10.27
C SER A 77 12.59 5.73 -9.07
N LEU A 78 13.86 6.06 -8.83
CA LEU A 78 14.24 6.96 -7.73
C LEU A 78 13.67 8.37 -7.91
N LYS A 79 13.63 8.89 -9.15
CA LYS A 79 12.99 10.16 -9.46
C LYS A 79 11.48 10.14 -9.19
N MET A 80 10.80 9.04 -9.51
CA MET A 80 9.38 8.84 -9.19
C MET A 80 9.15 8.79 -7.67
N LEU A 81 10.02 8.08 -6.94
CA LEU A 81 9.95 8.03 -5.48
C LEU A 81 10.22 9.41 -4.85
N ASP A 82 11.16 10.20 -5.38
CA ASP A 82 11.40 11.56 -4.92
C ASP A 82 10.18 12.47 -5.13
N PHE A 83 9.45 12.32 -6.25
CA PHE A 83 8.16 13.00 -6.45
C PHE A 83 7.15 12.63 -5.36
N LEU A 84 7.01 11.33 -5.04
CA LEU A 84 6.08 10.87 -4.00
C LEU A 84 6.52 11.29 -2.59
N ARG A 85 7.80 11.51 -2.35
CA ARG A 85 8.35 11.98 -1.06
C ARG A 85 8.28 13.50 -0.90
N GLY A 86 8.14 14.22 -2.00
CA GLY A 86 7.95 15.66 -2.03
C GLY A 86 9.02 16.44 -1.25
N PRO A 87 8.66 17.13 -0.14
CA PRO A 87 9.62 17.97 0.59
C PRO A 87 10.82 17.22 1.21
N ARG A 88 10.78 15.88 1.25
CA ARG A 88 11.83 15.03 1.83
C ARG A 88 12.30 13.98 0.82
N PRO A 89 13.08 14.36 -0.20
CA PRO A 89 13.58 13.41 -1.20
C PRO A 89 14.48 12.33 -0.56
N LEU A 90 14.73 11.26 -1.31
CA LEU A 90 15.62 10.18 -0.91
C LEU A 90 17.04 10.67 -0.66
N ASN A 91 17.61 10.34 0.48
CA ASN A 91 19.03 10.55 0.76
C ASN A 91 19.88 9.37 0.24
N GLY A 92 21.20 9.47 0.41
CA GLY A 92 22.13 8.42 -0.04
C GLY A 92 21.88 7.06 0.62
N ALA A 93 21.55 7.05 1.92
CA ALA A 93 21.26 5.82 2.66
C ALA A 93 19.94 5.18 2.19
N ASP A 94 18.91 5.99 1.92
CA ASP A 94 17.63 5.52 1.36
C ASP A 94 17.87 4.83 0.00
N LYS A 95 18.66 5.47 -0.89
CA LYS A 95 18.98 4.93 -2.22
C LYS A 95 19.78 3.64 -2.13
N GLN A 96 20.76 3.58 -1.25
CA GLN A 96 21.56 2.37 -1.01
C GLN A 96 20.70 1.24 -0.46
N PHE A 97 19.81 1.52 0.50
CA PHE A 97 18.87 0.54 1.04
C PHE A 97 17.98 -0.05 -0.06
N ILE A 98 17.42 0.79 -0.93
CA ILE A 98 16.60 0.33 -2.05
C ILE A 98 17.42 -0.56 -2.98
N ALA A 99 18.63 -0.14 -3.37
CA ALA A 99 19.53 -0.90 -4.23
C ALA A 99 19.85 -2.29 -3.64
N ASP A 100 20.14 -2.35 -2.34
CA ASP A 100 20.44 -3.62 -1.66
C ASP A 100 19.24 -4.57 -1.63
N ARG A 101 18.02 -4.03 -1.47
CA ARG A 101 16.78 -4.81 -1.44
C ARG A 101 16.39 -5.36 -2.82
N PHE A 102 16.78 -4.69 -3.90
CA PHE A 102 16.52 -5.16 -5.26
C PHE A 102 17.51 -6.20 -5.78
N ARG A 103 18.61 -6.48 -5.07
CA ARG A 103 19.58 -7.50 -5.52
C ARG A 103 18.89 -8.86 -5.70
N ALA A 104 18.79 -9.33 -6.94
CA ALA A 104 18.12 -10.59 -7.34
C ALA A 104 16.65 -10.69 -6.86
N LYS A 105 15.95 -9.56 -6.72
CA LYS A 105 14.56 -9.49 -6.22
C LYS A 105 13.71 -8.50 -7.03
N ASP A 106 13.90 -8.44 -8.32
CA ASP A 106 13.18 -7.58 -9.26
C ASP A 106 11.67 -7.86 -9.34
N TYR A 107 11.25 -9.05 -8.93
CA TYR A 107 9.85 -9.49 -8.87
C TYR A 107 9.05 -8.86 -7.71
N VAL A 108 9.72 -8.39 -6.66
CA VAL A 108 9.07 -7.99 -5.40
C VAL A 108 7.98 -6.93 -5.58
N PRO A 109 8.16 -5.81 -6.30
CA PRO A 109 7.10 -4.82 -6.43
C PRO A 109 5.88 -5.33 -7.21
N ARG A 110 6.08 -6.24 -8.16
CA ARG A 110 4.98 -6.81 -8.95
C ARG A 110 4.07 -7.72 -8.13
N SER A 111 4.55 -8.24 -7.00
CA SER A 111 3.76 -9.07 -6.09
C SER A 111 2.57 -8.33 -5.44
N TYR A 112 2.56 -7.01 -5.49
CA TYR A 112 1.50 -6.16 -4.91
C TYR A 112 0.34 -5.90 -5.85
N PHE A 113 0.40 -6.32 -7.10
CA PHE A 113 -0.78 -6.28 -7.97
C PHE A 113 -1.69 -7.48 -7.68
N VAL A 114 -2.98 -7.22 -7.64
CA VAL A 114 -4.00 -8.26 -7.46
C VAL A 114 -3.85 -9.33 -8.55
N GLY A 115 -3.86 -10.60 -8.15
CA GLY A 115 -3.67 -11.74 -9.05
C GLY A 115 -2.21 -12.12 -9.32
N SER A 116 -1.24 -11.37 -8.77
CA SER A 116 0.18 -11.76 -8.82
C SER A 116 0.48 -12.78 -7.73
N THR A 117 1.05 -13.92 -8.11
CA THR A 117 1.41 -15.00 -7.20
C THR A 117 2.79 -15.58 -7.56
N PRO A 118 3.44 -16.37 -6.66
CA PRO A 118 4.66 -17.08 -7.00
C PRO A 118 4.52 -18.00 -8.22
N GLU A 119 3.35 -18.65 -8.37
CA GLU A 119 3.04 -19.63 -9.41
C GLU A 119 2.95 -19.00 -10.81
N ASN A 120 2.58 -17.72 -10.90
CA ASN A 120 2.58 -16.97 -12.15
C ASN A 120 3.77 -16.01 -12.30
N ASP A 121 4.85 -16.22 -11.52
CA ASP A 121 6.08 -15.42 -11.54
C ASP A 121 5.80 -13.91 -11.33
N TYR A 122 4.75 -13.60 -10.59
CA TYR A 122 4.30 -12.22 -10.36
C TYR A 122 4.06 -11.45 -11.66
N GLN A 123 3.38 -12.11 -12.62
CA GLN A 123 2.97 -11.49 -13.88
C GLN A 123 1.47 -11.16 -13.82
N PRO A 124 1.11 -9.95 -13.35
CA PRO A 124 -0.28 -9.52 -13.28
C PRO A 124 -0.81 -9.20 -14.68
N ASN A 125 -2.12 -9.37 -14.86
CA ASN A 125 -2.82 -8.92 -16.06
C ASN A 125 -3.39 -7.51 -15.88
N ALA A 126 -3.50 -6.75 -16.96
CA ALA A 126 -4.25 -5.51 -16.97
C ALA A 126 -5.77 -5.78 -16.78
N PRO A 127 -6.52 -4.88 -16.13
CA PRO A 127 -6.02 -3.67 -15.48
C PRO A 127 -5.25 -3.97 -14.18
N TYR A 128 -4.15 -3.25 -13.97
CA TYR A 128 -3.30 -3.43 -12.80
C TYR A 128 -3.94 -2.82 -11.56
N THR A 129 -4.21 -3.64 -10.57
CA THR A 129 -4.92 -3.21 -9.36
C THR A 129 -4.03 -3.36 -8.14
N VAL A 130 -3.88 -2.30 -7.36
CA VAL A 130 -3.25 -2.32 -6.04
C VAL A 130 -4.33 -2.20 -4.98
N GLU A 131 -4.36 -3.16 -4.05
CA GLU A 131 -5.29 -3.17 -2.93
C GLU A 131 -4.61 -2.65 -1.68
N VAL A 132 -5.11 -1.51 -1.19
CA VAL A 132 -4.56 -0.78 -0.04
C VAL A 132 -5.61 -0.75 1.06
N SER A 133 -5.26 -1.18 2.26
CA SER A 133 -6.15 -1.24 3.40
C SER A 133 -5.67 -0.39 4.57
N GLU A 134 -6.61 0.06 5.38
CA GLU A 134 -6.38 0.65 6.69
C GLU A 134 -6.97 -0.24 7.79
N ASN A 135 -6.58 0.00 9.03
CA ASN A 135 -7.17 -0.60 10.22
C ASN A 135 -7.40 0.46 11.30
N GLN A 136 -7.94 0.06 12.43
CA GLN A 136 -8.25 0.97 13.55
C GLN A 136 -7.04 1.78 14.08
N TYR A 137 -5.79 1.35 13.79
CA TYR A 137 -4.55 1.99 14.24
C TYR A 137 -3.88 2.83 13.15
N SER A 138 -4.50 2.93 11.97
CA SER A 138 -3.87 3.58 10.81
C SER A 138 -3.60 5.08 11.00
N TYR A 139 -4.34 5.74 11.89
CA TYR A 139 -4.27 7.19 12.10
C TYR A 139 -3.98 7.59 13.55
N GLU A 140 -3.32 6.73 14.34
CA GLU A 140 -2.95 7.03 15.72
C GLU A 140 -1.96 8.19 15.83
N GLU A 141 -1.07 8.34 14.87
CA GLU A 141 -0.11 9.44 14.83
C GLU A 141 -0.66 10.59 14.00
N GLN A 142 -0.73 11.78 14.57
CA GLN A 142 -1.30 12.96 13.91
C GLN A 142 -0.55 13.27 12.60
N GLY A 143 -1.31 13.37 11.51
CA GLY A 143 -0.77 13.68 10.18
C GLY A 143 -0.03 12.52 9.52
N ILE A 144 -0.03 11.33 10.10
CA ILE A 144 0.51 10.09 9.52
C ILE A 144 -0.65 9.12 9.25
N ALA A 145 -0.60 8.47 8.10
CA ALA A 145 -1.42 7.32 7.78
C ALA A 145 -0.51 6.09 7.62
N LYS A 146 -0.70 5.07 8.45
CA LYS A 146 -0.07 3.76 8.32
C LYS A 146 -1.05 2.83 7.61
N LEU A 147 -0.80 2.57 6.33
CA LEU A 147 -1.62 1.70 5.49
C LEU A 147 -0.92 0.38 5.24
N PHE A 148 -1.65 -0.57 4.65
CA PHE A 148 -1.19 -1.92 4.39
C PHE A 148 -1.51 -2.31 2.96
N ILE A 149 -0.55 -2.91 2.25
CA ILE A 149 -0.73 -3.37 0.87
C ILE A 149 -0.60 -4.88 0.85
N SER A 150 -1.62 -5.56 0.32
CA SER A 150 -1.63 -7.01 0.15
C SER A 150 -0.66 -7.43 -0.95
N SER A 151 0.05 -8.54 -0.75
CA SER A 151 0.95 -9.14 -1.72
C SER A 151 0.63 -10.61 -1.89
N GLY A 152 0.58 -11.11 -3.12
CA GLY A 152 0.42 -12.54 -3.37
C GLY A 152 1.62 -13.39 -2.93
N GLY A 153 2.74 -12.75 -2.61
CA GLY A 153 3.96 -13.43 -2.15
C GLY A 153 4.23 -13.33 -0.65
N ALA A 154 3.29 -12.81 0.15
CA ALA A 154 3.47 -12.62 1.58
C ALA A 154 2.23 -13.09 2.37
N ASP A 155 2.46 -13.64 3.57
CA ASP A 155 1.39 -14.13 4.43
C ASP A 155 0.61 -13.01 5.14
N SER A 156 1.19 -11.81 5.17
CA SER A 156 0.55 -10.63 5.74
C SER A 156 0.81 -9.38 4.89
N PRO A 157 -0.14 -8.43 4.83
CA PRO A 157 0.06 -7.18 4.12
C PRO A 157 1.28 -6.40 4.63
N ARG A 158 1.97 -5.72 3.74
CA ARG A 158 3.17 -4.92 4.08
C ARG A 158 2.79 -3.49 4.40
N PRO A 159 3.33 -2.93 5.50
CA PRO A 159 3.00 -1.57 5.90
C PRO A 159 3.70 -0.52 5.01
N ILE A 160 3.01 0.61 4.88
CA ILE A 160 3.51 1.83 4.26
C ILE A 160 3.01 3.01 5.07
N LYS A 161 3.86 4.01 5.31
CA LYS A 161 3.47 5.23 6.03
C LYS A 161 3.47 6.42 5.09
N LEU A 162 2.40 7.19 5.15
CA LEU A 162 2.20 8.42 4.39
C LEU A 162 2.06 9.58 5.37
N ARG A 163 2.58 10.75 4.98
CA ARG A 163 2.50 11.96 5.80
C ARG A 163 1.75 13.06 5.07
N LYS A 164 0.76 13.64 5.73
CA LYS A 164 0.03 14.79 5.20
C LYS A 164 0.85 16.06 5.35
N ALA A 165 1.03 16.80 4.26
CA ALA A 165 1.70 18.09 4.26
C ALA A 165 0.70 19.26 4.30
N LYS A 166 1.23 20.49 4.44
CA LYS A 166 0.43 21.72 4.54
C LYS A 166 -0.37 22.02 3.27
N ASP A 167 0.10 21.53 2.11
CA ASP A 167 -0.60 21.64 0.83
C ASP A 167 -1.80 20.68 0.68
N GLY A 168 -2.07 19.89 1.72
CA GLY A 168 -3.16 18.92 1.76
C GLY A 168 -2.83 17.56 1.15
N LYS A 169 -1.69 17.41 0.51
CA LYS A 169 -1.25 16.15 -0.12
C LYS A 169 -0.69 15.17 0.89
N TRP A 170 -0.78 13.89 0.54
CA TRP A 170 -0.18 12.80 1.29
C TRP A 170 1.10 12.34 0.60
N TYR A 171 2.24 12.50 1.25
CA TYR A 171 3.56 12.13 0.74
C TYR A 171 4.06 10.83 1.35
N LEU A 172 4.85 10.07 0.59
CA LEU A 172 5.51 8.87 1.07
C LEU A 172 6.50 9.21 2.20
N TRP A 173 6.25 8.64 3.38
CA TRP A 173 7.11 8.82 4.55
C TRP A 173 8.09 7.66 4.74
N GLU A 174 7.57 6.44 4.82
CA GLU A 174 8.33 5.19 4.96
C GLU A 174 7.61 4.07 4.19
N GLN A 175 8.38 3.13 3.63
CA GLN A 175 7.84 1.94 2.99
C GLN A 175 8.58 0.68 3.45
N PHE A 176 7.85 -0.42 3.62
CA PHE A 176 8.36 -1.72 4.01
C PHE A 176 8.02 -2.79 2.95
N LEU A 177 7.85 -2.34 1.70
CA LEU A 177 7.37 -3.17 0.60
C LEU A 177 8.45 -4.09 0.02
N LEU A 178 9.72 -3.86 0.32
CA LEU A 178 10.85 -4.60 -0.27
C LEU A 178 11.37 -5.74 0.63
N THR A 179 10.51 -6.31 1.48
CA THR A 179 10.92 -7.33 2.47
C THR A 179 10.07 -8.59 2.36
N ASP A 180 10.72 -9.75 2.47
CA ASP A 180 10.12 -11.07 2.71
C ASP A 180 8.95 -11.43 1.77
N ILE A 181 9.18 -11.30 0.47
CA ILE A 181 8.29 -11.80 -0.58
C ILE A 181 8.84 -13.13 -1.08
N ARG A 182 7.99 -14.14 -1.16
CA ARG A 182 8.33 -15.47 -1.68
C ARG A 182 8.92 -15.34 -3.09
N LYS A 183 9.89 -16.17 -3.41
CA LYS A 183 10.48 -16.21 -4.75
C LYS A 183 9.46 -16.74 -5.78
N PRO A 184 9.56 -16.31 -7.05
CA PRO A 184 8.83 -16.93 -8.14
C PRO A 184 9.08 -18.45 -8.20
N GLU A 185 8.06 -19.21 -8.53
CA GLU A 185 8.17 -20.68 -8.57
C GLU A 185 9.14 -21.16 -9.64
N SER A 186 9.23 -20.47 -10.78
CA SER A 186 10.20 -20.74 -11.84
C SER A 186 11.67 -20.66 -11.38
N THR A 187 11.94 -19.95 -10.26
CA THR A 187 13.29 -19.87 -9.68
C THR A 187 13.57 -20.97 -8.65
N ASN A 188 12.59 -21.83 -8.36
CA ASN A 188 12.73 -22.93 -7.43
C ASN A 188 13.31 -24.16 -8.15
N PRO A 189 14.53 -24.60 -7.86
CA PRO A 189 15.13 -25.75 -8.55
C PRO A 189 14.46 -27.09 -8.20
N TRP A 190 13.49 -27.08 -7.27
CA TRP A 190 12.79 -28.27 -6.77
C TRP A 190 11.29 -28.23 -7.10
N ALA A 191 10.80 -27.24 -7.86
CA ALA A 191 9.41 -27.15 -8.29
C ALA A 191 9.12 -28.07 -9.49
#